data_3aeffe30b4042366b0a5bb6198bfc50d
#
_entry.id   3aeffe30b4042366b0a5bb6198bfc50d
#
_cell.length_a   1.000
_cell.length_b   1.000
_cell.length_c   1.000
_cell.angle_alpha   90.00
_cell.angle_beta   90.00
_cell.angle_gamma   90.00
#
_symmetry.space_group_name_H-M   'P 1'
#
loop_
_entity.id
_entity.type
_entity.pdbx_description
1 polymer ?
#
loop_
_entity_poly.entity_id
_entity_poly.type
_entity_poly.pdbx_seq_one_letter_code
_entity_poly.pdbx_strand_id
1 'polypeptide(L)'
;MNNSFQLMQARARLHASGCVAQQDRMIKDKRETLDRVVKYSYQGAKVQELGSEIIAYALINPNKVKQDYDDKIISIGYEYNYTPGTIFNWVNTGTKWLIYLQDLTELAYFKGDIRKCNYEINWKNKDNKLCSTFVALRGPKETSLNSSVKEGIALDMPNNTLYFMVPNNPETAEYFTRYREFYLNG
;
A
#
# COMPACT_ATOMS: atom_id res chain seq x y z
N MET A 1 43.69 -28.38 1.66
CA MET A 1 42.60 -27.47 2.16
C MET A 1 42.27 -26.50 1.07
N ASN A 2 41.14 -26.48 0.45
CA ASN A 2 40.57 -25.35 -0.34
C ASN A 2 39.58 -25.77 -1.42
N ASN A 3 39.26 -27.06 -1.55
CA ASN A 3 38.27 -27.47 -2.57
C ASN A 3 36.83 -27.04 -2.27
N SER A 4 36.45 -26.95 -1.01
CA SER A 4 35.08 -26.55 -0.64
C SER A 4 34.79 -25.08 -0.88
N PHE A 5 35.78 -24.19 -0.65
CA PHE A 5 35.65 -22.75 -0.89
C PHE A 5 35.63 -22.44 -2.39
N GLN A 6 36.46 -23.10 -3.18
CA GLN A 6 36.44 -22.96 -4.64
C GLN A 6 35.17 -23.50 -5.27
N LEU A 7 34.64 -24.62 -4.75
CA LEU A 7 33.32 -25.15 -5.15
C LEU A 7 32.16 -24.21 -4.78
N MET A 8 32.22 -23.59 -3.60
CA MET A 8 31.23 -22.56 -3.24
C MET A 8 31.33 -21.31 -4.15
N GLN A 9 32.54 -20.86 -4.47
CA GLN A 9 32.72 -19.74 -5.40
C GLN A 9 32.31 -20.10 -6.82
N ALA A 10 32.56 -21.31 -7.31
CA ALA A 10 32.12 -21.76 -8.62
C ALA A 10 30.59 -21.90 -8.69
N ARG A 11 29.96 -22.47 -7.67
CA ARG A 11 28.47 -22.46 -7.54
C ARG A 11 27.90 -21.07 -7.47
N ALA A 12 28.53 -20.19 -6.70
CA ALA A 12 28.13 -18.79 -6.62
C ALA A 12 28.21 -18.06 -7.97
N ARG A 13 29.22 -18.36 -8.80
CA ARG A 13 29.37 -17.82 -10.16
C ARG A 13 28.36 -18.40 -11.15
N LEU A 14 28.07 -19.69 -11.06
CA LEU A 14 27.08 -20.36 -11.92
C LEU A 14 25.65 -19.88 -11.66
N HIS A 15 25.33 -19.58 -10.39
CA HIS A 15 24.02 -18.99 -10.03
C HIS A 15 23.94 -17.47 -10.25
N ALA A 16 25.04 -16.84 -10.60
CA ALA A 16 25.15 -15.37 -10.69
C ALA A 16 24.95 -14.80 -12.09
N SER A 17 24.34 -15.53 -13.01
CA SER A 17 24.11 -14.97 -14.35
C SER A 17 23.29 -13.65 -14.25
N GLY A 18 23.97 -12.53 -14.49
CA GLY A 18 23.39 -11.19 -14.46
C GLY A 18 23.47 -10.41 -13.15
N CYS A 19 24.07 -10.97 -12.06
CA CYS A 19 24.30 -10.24 -10.81
C CYS A 19 25.79 -10.06 -10.55
N VAL A 20 26.24 -8.82 -10.40
CA VAL A 20 27.67 -8.50 -10.18
C VAL A 20 28.02 -8.55 -8.69
N ALA A 21 27.08 -8.21 -7.80
CA ALA A 21 27.24 -8.18 -6.36
C ALA A 21 26.33 -9.19 -5.64
N GLN A 22 26.72 -9.59 -4.44
CA GLN A 22 25.88 -10.47 -3.60
C GLN A 22 24.52 -9.85 -3.29
N GLN A 23 24.47 -8.52 -3.11
CA GLN A 23 23.24 -7.79 -2.87
C GLN A 23 22.27 -7.87 -4.05
N ASP A 24 22.76 -7.71 -5.28
CA ASP A 24 21.93 -7.82 -6.49
C ASP A 24 21.33 -9.21 -6.64
N ARG A 25 22.10 -10.23 -6.27
CA ARG A 25 21.60 -11.61 -6.26
C ARG A 25 20.47 -11.78 -5.25
N MET A 26 20.64 -11.28 -4.02
CA MET A 26 19.61 -11.37 -2.98
C MET A 26 18.33 -10.63 -3.40
N ILE A 27 18.46 -9.47 -4.05
CA ILE A 27 17.33 -8.72 -4.59
C ILE A 27 16.60 -9.54 -5.66
N LYS A 28 17.36 -10.14 -6.60
CA LYS A 28 16.80 -10.99 -7.65
C LYS A 28 16.06 -12.19 -7.07
N ASP A 29 16.68 -12.93 -6.14
CA ASP A 29 16.08 -14.09 -5.50
C ASP A 29 14.80 -13.75 -4.75
N LYS A 30 14.76 -12.59 -4.10
CA LYS A 30 13.54 -12.09 -3.44
C LYS A 30 12.43 -11.77 -4.44
N ARG A 31 12.74 -11.15 -5.60
CA ARG A 31 11.76 -10.88 -6.66
C ARG A 31 11.17 -12.18 -7.20
N GLU A 32 12.01 -13.12 -7.57
CA GLU A 32 11.58 -14.43 -8.07
C GLU A 32 10.74 -15.19 -7.03
N THR A 33 11.07 -15.03 -5.75
CA THR A 33 10.31 -15.62 -4.66
C THR A 33 8.94 -14.97 -4.55
N LEU A 34 8.86 -13.62 -4.61
CA LEU A 34 7.58 -12.90 -4.61
C LEU A 34 6.70 -13.38 -5.77
N ASP A 35 7.23 -13.39 -7.00
CA ASP A 35 6.48 -13.80 -8.20
C ASP A 35 5.90 -15.19 -8.09
N ARG A 36 6.67 -16.12 -7.53
CA ARG A 36 6.22 -17.49 -7.27
C ARG A 36 5.13 -17.52 -6.21
N VAL A 37 5.34 -16.83 -5.08
CA VAL A 37 4.37 -16.83 -3.97
C VAL A 37 3.05 -16.18 -4.40
N VAL A 38 3.10 -15.07 -5.12
CA VAL A 38 1.90 -14.38 -5.61
C VAL A 38 1.05 -15.27 -6.52
N LYS A 39 1.69 -16.09 -7.37
CA LYS A 39 0.99 -16.97 -8.30
C LYS A 39 0.37 -18.20 -7.64
N TYR A 40 1.00 -18.73 -6.60
CA TYR A 40 0.65 -20.04 -6.05
C TYR A 40 0.13 -19.98 -4.59
N SER A 41 0.19 -18.84 -3.93
CA SER A 41 -0.32 -18.67 -2.57
C SER A 41 -1.80 -18.30 -2.58
N TYR A 42 -2.54 -18.78 -1.60
CA TYR A 42 -3.90 -18.33 -1.31
C TYR A 42 -3.99 -16.83 -0.93
N GLN A 43 -2.87 -16.22 -0.54
CA GLN A 43 -2.74 -14.79 -0.25
C GLN A 43 -2.46 -13.95 -1.49
N GLY A 44 -2.25 -14.58 -2.65
CA GLY A 44 -2.10 -13.90 -3.93
C GLY A 44 -3.41 -13.21 -4.32
N ALA A 45 -3.31 -11.91 -4.59
CA ALA A 45 -4.43 -11.07 -4.94
C ALA A 45 -4.27 -10.50 -6.35
N LYS A 46 -5.36 -10.42 -7.09
CA LYS A 46 -5.43 -9.64 -8.33
C LYS A 46 -5.83 -8.23 -7.96
N VAL A 47 -5.00 -7.27 -8.33
CA VAL A 47 -5.23 -5.86 -8.06
C VAL A 47 -5.18 -5.07 -9.37
N GLN A 48 -6.03 -4.06 -9.47
CA GLN A 48 -6.13 -3.21 -10.64
C GLN A 48 -6.16 -1.75 -10.17
N GLU A 49 -5.22 -0.95 -10.63
CA GLU A 49 -5.22 0.48 -10.35
C GLU A 49 -6.47 1.14 -10.90
N LEU A 50 -7.03 2.07 -10.16
CA LEU A 50 -8.24 2.79 -10.58
C LEU A 50 -7.94 3.63 -11.82
N GLY A 51 -8.71 3.40 -12.89
CA GLY A 51 -8.47 4.06 -14.20
C GLY A 51 -7.47 3.34 -15.11
N SER A 52 -6.89 2.22 -14.70
CA SER A 52 -6.01 1.38 -15.52
C SER A 52 -6.70 0.08 -15.91
N GLU A 53 -6.38 -0.46 -17.08
CA GLU A 53 -6.83 -1.79 -17.51
C GLU A 53 -5.85 -2.90 -17.09
N ILE A 54 -4.70 -2.53 -16.53
CA ILE A 54 -3.65 -3.48 -16.17
C ILE A 54 -4.01 -4.17 -14.86
N ILE A 55 -4.06 -5.50 -14.91
CA ILE A 55 -4.21 -6.33 -13.72
C ILE A 55 -2.82 -6.75 -13.24
N ALA A 56 -2.48 -6.36 -12.03
CA ALA A 56 -1.26 -6.75 -11.35
C ALA A 56 -1.55 -7.87 -10.33
N TYR A 57 -0.51 -8.61 -10.00
CA TYR A 57 -0.57 -9.63 -8.96
C TYR A 57 0.23 -9.15 -7.74
N ALA A 58 -0.41 -9.19 -6.59
CA ALA A 58 0.17 -8.72 -5.33
C ALA A 58 -0.01 -9.75 -4.22
N LEU A 59 0.85 -9.67 -3.22
CA LEU A 59 0.67 -10.39 -1.96
C LEU A 59 0.08 -9.40 -0.95
N ILE A 60 -1.09 -9.73 -0.40
CA ILE A 60 -1.77 -8.90 0.60
C ILE A 60 -1.83 -9.65 1.92
N ASN A 61 -1.17 -9.09 2.94
CA ASN A 61 -1.07 -9.67 4.27
C ASN A 61 -1.74 -8.79 5.32
N PRO A 62 -2.27 -9.37 6.42
CA PRO A 62 -2.71 -8.59 7.56
C PRO A 62 -1.57 -7.75 8.13
N ASN A 63 -1.88 -6.52 8.55
CA ASN A 63 -0.93 -5.72 9.31
C ASN A 63 -0.95 -6.15 10.77
N LYS A 64 0.04 -6.95 11.18
CA LYS A 64 0.11 -7.52 12.54
C LYS A 64 0.32 -6.46 13.63
N VAL A 65 0.88 -5.30 13.27
CA VAL A 65 1.18 -4.22 14.21
C VAL A 65 -0.06 -3.40 14.53
N LYS A 66 -0.89 -3.15 13.52
CA LYS A 66 -2.05 -2.27 13.66
C LYS A 66 -3.33 -2.97 14.10
N GLN A 67 -3.39 -4.30 14.02
CA GLN A 67 -4.53 -5.15 14.41
C GLN A 67 -5.91 -4.68 13.87
N ASP A 68 -5.91 -3.86 12.82
CA ASP A 68 -7.10 -3.34 12.19
C ASP A 68 -7.38 -4.14 10.92
N TYR A 69 -8.62 -4.60 10.73
CA TYR A 69 -9.01 -5.36 9.53
C TYR A 69 -8.92 -4.54 8.26
N ASP A 70 -9.05 -3.22 8.39
CA ASP A 70 -8.98 -2.28 7.27
C ASP A 70 -7.56 -1.83 6.93
N ASP A 71 -6.55 -2.19 7.74
CA ASP A 71 -5.14 -1.98 7.46
C ASP A 71 -4.46 -3.29 7.07
N LYS A 72 -3.79 -3.31 5.91
CA LYS A 72 -3.05 -4.45 5.40
C LYS A 72 -1.70 -4.00 4.83
N ILE A 73 -0.86 -4.97 4.51
CA ILE A 73 0.43 -4.74 3.84
C ILE A 73 0.33 -5.34 2.45
N ILE A 74 0.69 -4.56 1.43
CA ILE A 74 0.82 -5.02 0.05
C ILE A 74 2.29 -5.19 -0.31
N SER A 75 2.59 -6.27 -1.06
CA SER A 75 3.87 -6.47 -1.73
C SER A 75 3.59 -6.77 -3.21
N ILE A 76 4.19 -5.98 -4.10
CA ILE A 76 3.94 -6.03 -5.55
C ILE A 76 5.22 -5.69 -6.30
N GLY A 77 5.40 -6.24 -7.51
CA GLY A 77 6.56 -5.94 -8.34
C GLY A 77 6.68 -4.47 -8.69
N TYR A 78 7.91 -3.96 -8.76
CA TYR A 78 8.16 -2.56 -9.12
C TYR A 78 7.74 -2.21 -10.56
N GLU A 79 7.60 -3.18 -11.43
CA GLU A 79 7.14 -3.01 -12.82
C GLU A 79 5.75 -2.38 -12.95
N TYR A 80 4.95 -2.46 -11.89
CA TYR A 80 3.60 -1.88 -11.86
C TYR A 80 3.55 -0.42 -11.40
N ASN A 81 4.68 0.18 -10.98
CA ASN A 81 4.82 1.59 -10.59
C ASN A 81 3.84 2.10 -9.53
N TYR A 82 3.41 1.25 -8.62
CA TYR A 82 2.56 1.67 -7.50
C TYR A 82 3.30 2.62 -6.57
N THR A 83 2.60 3.65 -6.09
CA THR A 83 3.15 4.68 -5.19
C THR A 83 2.14 5.02 -4.08
N PRO A 84 2.57 5.64 -2.98
CA PRO A 84 1.65 6.23 -2.02
C PRO A 84 0.70 7.23 -2.69
N GLY A 85 -0.59 7.13 -2.37
CA GLY A 85 -1.66 7.87 -3.05
C GLY A 85 -2.37 7.09 -4.15
N THR A 86 -1.83 5.96 -4.62
CA THR A 86 -2.52 5.09 -5.59
C THR A 86 -3.72 4.40 -4.94
N ILE A 87 -4.87 4.47 -5.62
CA ILE A 87 -6.05 3.66 -5.30
C ILE A 87 -6.13 2.49 -6.27
N PHE A 88 -6.38 1.30 -5.76
CA PHE A 88 -6.59 0.11 -6.56
C PHE A 88 -7.83 -0.66 -6.11
N ASN A 89 -8.39 -1.41 -7.02
CA ASN A 89 -9.44 -2.38 -6.78
C ASN A 89 -8.82 -3.75 -6.50
N TRP A 90 -9.14 -4.36 -5.38
CA TRP A 90 -8.85 -5.77 -5.13
C TRP A 90 -9.93 -6.59 -5.84
N VAL A 91 -9.59 -7.12 -7.03
CA VAL A 91 -10.55 -7.71 -7.98
C VAL A 91 -11.35 -8.85 -7.37
N ASN A 92 -10.71 -9.70 -6.57
CA ASN A 92 -11.35 -10.86 -5.94
C ASN A 92 -12.45 -10.49 -4.92
N THR A 93 -12.33 -9.33 -4.28
CA THR A 93 -13.25 -8.88 -3.21
C THR A 93 -14.14 -7.73 -3.65
N GLY A 94 -13.83 -7.08 -4.78
CA GLY A 94 -14.49 -5.87 -5.26
C GLY A 94 -14.26 -4.64 -4.37
N THR A 95 -13.30 -4.71 -3.44
CA THR A 95 -13.02 -3.63 -2.48
C THR A 95 -11.91 -2.73 -2.98
N LYS A 96 -12.02 -1.43 -2.68
CA LYS A 96 -11.04 -0.43 -3.04
C LYS A 96 -10.10 -0.15 -1.88
N TRP A 97 -8.81 0.05 -2.20
CA TRP A 97 -7.74 0.22 -1.23
C TRP A 97 -6.83 1.35 -1.63
N LEU A 98 -6.45 2.17 -0.67
CA LEU A 98 -5.51 3.28 -0.82
C LEU A 98 -4.15 2.86 -0.26
N ILE A 99 -3.09 3.04 -1.05
CA ILE A 99 -1.71 2.93 -0.57
C ILE A 99 -1.36 4.25 0.12
N TYR A 100 -1.03 4.22 1.42
CA TYR A 100 -0.75 5.46 2.15
C TYR A 100 0.69 5.55 2.69
N LEU A 101 1.42 4.43 2.71
CA LEU A 101 2.82 4.39 3.13
C LEU A 101 3.61 3.41 2.27
N GLN A 102 4.88 3.74 1.99
CA GLN A 102 5.84 2.86 1.33
C GLN A 102 6.99 2.53 2.28
N ASP A 103 7.37 1.27 2.32
CA ASP A 103 8.59 0.80 2.98
C ASP A 103 9.79 1.01 2.04
N LEU A 104 10.54 2.09 2.27
CA LEU A 104 11.71 2.45 1.45
C LEU A 104 12.92 1.54 1.70
N THR A 105 12.88 0.68 2.70
CA THR A 105 13.97 -0.26 3.00
C THR A 105 13.91 -1.53 2.17
N GLU A 106 12.76 -1.84 1.56
CA GLU A 106 12.62 -2.98 0.67
C GLU A 106 13.03 -2.61 -0.76
N LEU A 107 14.12 -3.22 -1.24
CA LEU A 107 14.71 -2.92 -2.54
C LEU A 107 14.29 -3.89 -3.64
N ALA A 108 13.73 -5.04 -3.29
CA ALA A 108 13.41 -6.09 -4.25
C ALA A 108 12.08 -5.85 -4.95
N TYR A 109 11.10 -5.32 -4.25
CA TYR A 109 9.75 -5.07 -4.71
C TYR A 109 9.12 -3.92 -3.93
N PHE A 110 8.04 -3.35 -4.46
CA PHE A 110 7.26 -2.37 -3.72
C PHE A 110 6.59 -3.04 -2.52
N LYS A 111 6.78 -2.49 -1.34
CA LYS A 111 6.09 -2.88 -0.12
C LYS A 111 5.49 -1.65 0.53
N GLY A 112 4.21 -1.73 0.90
CA GLY A 112 3.53 -0.57 1.47
C GLY A 112 2.37 -0.96 2.36
N ASP A 113 1.95 -0.02 3.20
CA ASP A 113 0.74 -0.12 3.97
C ASP A 113 -0.43 0.36 3.13
N ILE A 114 -1.52 -0.39 3.17
CA ILE A 114 -2.77 -0.10 2.46
C ILE A 114 -3.93 -0.03 3.44
N ARG A 115 -4.88 0.84 3.13
CA ARG A 115 -6.12 0.97 3.89
C ARG A 115 -7.32 0.86 2.98
N LYS A 116 -8.36 0.16 3.46
CA LYS A 116 -9.62 0.01 2.74
C LYS A 116 -10.32 1.36 2.63
N CYS A 117 -10.71 1.71 1.41
CA CYS A 117 -11.58 2.85 1.15
C CYS A 117 -13.03 2.45 1.43
N ASN A 118 -13.64 3.12 2.37
CA ASN A 118 -15.00 2.85 2.84
C ASN A 118 -16.03 3.87 2.38
N TYR A 119 -15.60 4.99 1.79
CA TYR A 119 -16.49 6.05 1.31
C TYR A 119 -16.04 6.58 -0.04
N GLU A 120 -16.98 7.16 -0.77
CA GLU A 120 -16.75 7.98 -1.95
C GLU A 120 -17.13 9.42 -1.62
N ILE A 121 -16.21 10.35 -1.88
CA ILE A 121 -16.44 11.77 -1.69
C ILE A 121 -16.66 12.41 -3.06
N ASN A 122 -17.69 13.23 -3.16
CA ASN A 122 -18.02 14.02 -4.34
C ASN A 122 -17.85 15.51 -4.06
N TRP A 123 -17.29 16.24 -5.02
CA TRP A 123 -17.19 17.69 -4.97
C TRP A 123 -17.30 18.31 -6.36
N LYS A 124 -17.49 19.61 -6.41
CA LYS A 124 -17.42 20.37 -7.67
C LYS A 124 -16.07 21.08 -7.74
N ASN A 125 -15.36 20.91 -8.85
CA ASN A 125 -14.13 21.65 -9.09
C ASN A 125 -14.41 23.12 -9.47
N LYS A 126 -13.36 23.91 -9.75
CA LYS A 126 -13.48 25.32 -10.15
C LYS A 126 -14.30 25.55 -11.41
N ASP A 127 -14.32 24.55 -12.30
CA ASP A 127 -15.07 24.58 -13.56
C ASP A 127 -16.51 24.06 -13.39
N ASN A 128 -16.96 23.90 -12.15
CA ASN A 128 -18.30 23.38 -11.81
C ASN A 128 -18.53 21.92 -12.25
N LYS A 129 -17.44 21.19 -12.61
CA LYS A 129 -17.50 19.79 -12.97
C LYS A 129 -17.53 18.94 -11.70
N LEU A 130 -18.39 17.93 -11.71
CA LEU A 130 -18.46 16.95 -10.62
C LEU A 130 -17.24 16.05 -10.67
N CYS A 131 -16.51 15.98 -9.56
CA CYS A 131 -15.38 15.11 -9.32
C CYS A 131 -15.71 14.15 -8.18
N SER A 132 -15.12 12.96 -8.20
CA SER A 132 -15.27 12.00 -7.12
C SER A 132 -13.96 11.29 -6.84
N THR A 133 -13.78 10.84 -5.60
CA THR A 133 -12.65 9.98 -5.22
C THR A 133 -13.02 9.08 -4.05
N PHE A 134 -12.38 7.92 -3.99
CA PHE A 134 -12.52 7.01 -2.86
C PHE A 134 -11.57 7.41 -1.74
N VAL A 135 -12.07 7.34 -0.50
CA VAL A 135 -11.32 7.74 0.69
C VAL A 135 -11.43 6.71 1.79
N ALA A 136 -10.41 6.63 2.60
CA ALA A 136 -10.45 5.88 3.84
C ALA A 136 -10.79 6.83 4.99
N LEU A 137 -11.95 6.62 5.62
CA LEU A 137 -12.42 7.40 6.75
C LEU A 137 -12.00 6.72 8.05
N ARG A 138 -11.46 7.51 8.99
CA ARG A 138 -11.21 7.12 10.37
C ARG A 138 -12.14 7.85 11.32
N GLY A 139 -12.78 7.12 12.22
CA GLY A 139 -13.53 7.71 13.32
C GLY A 139 -12.61 8.17 14.46
N PRO A 140 -13.10 9.04 15.36
CA PRO A 140 -12.32 9.58 16.48
C PRO A 140 -11.84 8.49 17.46
N LYS A 141 -12.55 7.39 17.60
CA LYS A 141 -12.18 6.29 18.49
C LYS A 141 -10.92 5.52 18.06
N GLU A 142 -10.63 5.47 16.75
CA GLU A 142 -9.45 4.75 16.23
C GLU A 142 -8.15 5.52 16.45
N THR A 143 -8.21 6.84 16.52
CA THR A 143 -7.05 7.70 16.77
C THR A 143 -6.75 7.87 18.25
N SER A 144 -7.76 7.89 19.11
CA SER A 144 -7.58 8.12 20.56
C SER A 144 -7.03 6.90 21.31
N LEU A 145 -7.40 5.68 20.89
CA LEU A 145 -6.95 4.46 21.56
C LEU A 145 -5.44 4.19 21.46
N ASN A 146 -4.76 4.67 20.42
CA ASN A 146 -3.33 4.42 20.24
C ASN A 146 -2.43 5.48 20.90
N SER A 147 -2.92 6.68 21.18
CA SER A 147 -2.13 7.74 21.81
C SER A 147 -2.37 7.83 23.32
N SER A 148 -3.59 7.61 23.80
CA SER A 148 -3.93 7.83 25.21
C SER A 148 -3.50 6.69 26.15
N VAL A 149 -3.41 5.46 25.65
CA VAL A 149 -3.01 4.31 26.49
C VAL A 149 -1.52 4.30 26.80
N LYS A 150 -0.67 4.91 25.97
CA LYS A 150 0.77 4.96 26.21
C LYS A 150 1.23 6.09 27.13
N GLU A 151 0.47 7.16 27.26
CA GLU A 151 0.89 8.37 27.98
C GLU A 151 0.03 8.73 29.21
N GLY A 152 -1.02 7.96 29.50
CA GLY A 152 -1.90 8.24 30.66
C GLY A 152 -2.63 9.60 30.57
N ILE A 153 -2.65 10.24 29.42
CA ILE A 153 -3.34 11.51 29.18
C ILE A 153 -4.60 11.22 28.38
N ALA A 154 -5.76 11.33 29.02
CA ALA A 154 -7.03 11.38 28.33
C ALA A 154 -7.12 12.72 27.57
N LEU A 155 -6.70 12.76 26.32
CA LEU A 155 -7.02 13.87 25.44
C LEU A 155 -8.51 13.78 25.09
N ASP A 156 -9.29 14.68 25.65
CA ASP A 156 -10.67 14.92 25.26
C ASP A 156 -10.69 15.47 23.85
N MET A 157 -10.56 14.60 22.86
CA MET A 157 -10.73 14.99 21.45
C MET A 157 -12.19 15.32 21.22
N PRO A 158 -12.52 16.44 20.57
CA PRO A 158 -13.90 16.75 20.22
C PRO A 158 -14.50 15.55 19.47
N ASN A 159 -15.59 15.02 19.98
CA ASN A 159 -16.24 13.78 19.55
C ASN A 159 -16.71 13.74 18.09
N ASN A 160 -16.47 14.81 17.32
CA ASN A 160 -16.99 15.01 15.96
C ASN A 160 -15.90 15.20 14.90
N THR A 161 -14.63 14.87 15.17
CA THR A 161 -13.57 15.02 14.18
C THR A 161 -13.43 13.72 13.38
N LEU A 162 -13.59 13.82 12.06
CA LEU A 162 -13.37 12.74 11.12
C LEU A 162 -12.04 12.96 10.39
N TYR A 163 -11.29 11.91 10.21
CA TYR A 163 -10.02 11.94 9.47
C TYR A 163 -10.17 11.22 8.14
N PHE A 164 -9.85 11.91 7.07
CA PHE A 164 -9.86 11.36 5.73
C PHE A 164 -8.44 11.10 5.25
N MET A 165 -8.22 9.91 4.71
CA MET A 165 -7.05 9.62 3.89
C MET A 165 -7.51 9.67 2.43
N VAL A 166 -6.94 10.59 1.67
CA VAL A 166 -7.27 10.82 0.26
C VAL A 166 -6.05 10.55 -0.62
N PRO A 167 -6.24 10.15 -1.89
CA PRO A 167 -5.13 10.05 -2.83
C PRO A 167 -4.50 11.43 -3.02
N ASN A 168 -3.18 11.46 -3.15
CA ASN A 168 -2.45 12.70 -3.42
C ASN A 168 -2.27 12.88 -4.92
N ASN A 169 -3.29 13.41 -5.57
CA ASN A 169 -3.25 13.79 -6.98
C ASN A 169 -3.53 15.29 -7.14
N PRO A 170 -3.26 15.91 -8.31
CA PRO A 170 -3.45 17.34 -8.51
C PRO A 170 -4.87 17.84 -8.19
N GLU A 171 -5.89 17.07 -8.54
CA GLU A 171 -7.29 17.43 -8.31
C GLU A 171 -7.65 17.45 -6.82
N THR A 172 -7.21 16.42 -6.06
CA THR A 172 -7.44 16.35 -4.63
C THR A 172 -6.61 17.38 -3.88
N ALA A 173 -5.33 17.56 -4.26
CA ALA A 173 -4.45 18.56 -3.62
C ALA A 173 -4.97 19.99 -3.78
N GLU A 174 -5.58 20.31 -4.92
CA GLU A 174 -6.18 21.62 -5.15
C GLU A 174 -7.45 21.82 -4.33
N TYR A 175 -8.27 20.80 -4.19
CA TYR A 175 -9.59 20.93 -3.58
C TYR A 175 -9.58 20.72 -2.06
N PHE A 176 -8.77 19.79 -1.54
CA PHE A 176 -8.72 19.49 -0.10
C PHE A 176 -7.94 20.55 0.67
N THR A 177 -8.49 21.78 0.69
CA THR A 177 -8.02 22.91 1.47
C THR A 177 -9.00 23.21 2.61
N ARG A 178 -8.65 24.14 3.52
CA ARG A 178 -9.52 24.52 4.63
C ARG A 178 -10.86 25.11 4.12
N TYR A 179 -11.95 24.84 4.88
CA TYR A 179 -13.29 25.39 4.65
C TYR A 179 -13.93 24.97 3.33
N ARG A 180 -13.74 23.70 2.93
CA ARG A 180 -14.44 23.11 1.78
C ARG A 180 -15.56 22.18 2.25
N GLU A 181 -16.64 22.17 1.47
CA GLU A 181 -17.79 21.30 1.70
C GLU A 181 -17.67 20.04 0.83
N PHE A 182 -18.02 18.89 1.40
CA PHE A 182 -18.00 17.61 0.73
C PHE A 182 -19.33 16.90 0.90
N TYR A 183 -19.67 16.12 -0.09
CA TYR A 183 -20.82 15.22 -0.03
C TYR A 183 -20.30 13.79 0.11
N LEU A 184 -20.74 13.12 1.18
CA LEU A 184 -20.42 11.72 1.43
C LEU A 184 -21.55 10.87 0.86
N ASN A 185 -21.19 9.95 -0.04
CA ASN A 185 -22.07 8.88 -0.48
C ASN A 185 -21.67 7.62 0.28
N GLY A 186 -22.55 7.14 1.15
CA GLY A 186 -22.40 5.89 1.89
C GLY A 186 -23.30 4.80 1.30
#